data_d04dc30a410b2052ea2fdfd9a9643887
#
_entry.id   d04dc30a410b2052ea2fdfd9a9643887
#
_cell.length_a   1.000
_cell.length_b   1.000
_cell.length_c   1.000
_cell.angle_alpha   90.00
_cell.angle_beta   90.00
_cell.angle_gamma   90.00
#
_symmetry.space_group_name_H-M   'P 1'
#
loop_
_entity.id
_entity.type
_entity.pdbx_description
1 polymer ?
#
loop_
_entity_poly.entity_id
_entity_poly.type
_entity_poly.pdbx_seq_one_letter_code
_entity_poly.pdbx_strand_id
1 'polypeptide(L)'
;MHNTIYEISDKPIPKNGRATVGNLPAWFFDSVSDGACEISDDDREQEINRLAHCLGSSCTWDGKKLMLSPEIRQEYFKGAFKYFKKAASALAETEYAVFSGAVPSVAFDLALQGMAESYSDRFGAYVYDPGIEELFPLDTWIRSADVSKPYYVGGAIDYHY
;
A
#
# COMPACT_ATOMS: atom_id res chain seq x y z
N MET A 1 8.39 -13.04 -0.67
CA MET A 1 8.17 -12.20 0.56
C MET A 1 6.66 -12.11 0.82
N HIS A 2 6.24 -11.64 2.00
CA HIS A 2 4.82 -11.57 2.38
C HIS A 2 4.41 -10.13 2.64
N ASN A 3 3.17 -9.79 2.29
CA ASN A 3 2.53 -8.54 2.67
C ASN A 3 1.01 -8.74 2.79
N THR A 4 0.28 -7.71 3.21
CA THR A 4 -1.13 -7.84 3.58
C THR A 4 -2.03 -6.97 2.70
N ILE A 5 -3.16 -7.54 2.30
CA ILE A 5 -4.29 -6.83 1.73
C ILE A 5 -5.30 -6.62 2.84
N TYR A 6 -5.70 -5.38 3.08
CA TYR A 6 -6.71 -5.00 4.06
C TYR A 6 -8.02 -4.66 3.35
N GLU A 7 -9.09 -5.33 3.72
CA GLU A 7 -10.42 -4.90 3.30
C GLU A 7 -10.83 -3.69 4.13
N ILE A 8 -11.03 -2.54 3.49
CA ILE A 8 -11.35 -1.27 4.14
C ILE A 8 -12.59 -0.65 3.50
N SER A 9 -13.56 -0.22 4.33
CA SER A 9 -14.80 0.42 3.90
C SER A 9 -15.16 1.59 4.81
N ASP A 10 -15.93 2.54 4.30
CA ASP A 10 -16.58 3.59 5.10
C ASP A 10 -17.84 3.09 5.83
N LYS A 11 -18.19 1.81 5.68
CA LYS A 11 -19.31 1.14 6.36
C LYS A 11 -18.82 -0.08 7.12
N PRO A 12 -19.47 -0.43 8.25
CA PRO A 12 -19.15 -1.67 8.96
C PRO A 12 -19.27 -2.91 8.08
N ILE A 13 -18.27 -3.78 8.15
CA ILE A 13 -18.21 -5.03 7.40
C ILE A 13 -18.54 -6.19 8.36
N PRO A 14 -19.66 -6.93 8.14
CA PRO A 14 -19.99 -8.08 8.96
C PRO A 14 -19.02 -9.25 8.73
N LYS A 15 -18.83 -10.08 9.75
CA LYS A 15 -17.88 -11.21 9.68
C LYS A 15 -18.10 -12.14 8.48
N ASN A 16 -19.36 -12.44 8.18
CA ASN A 16 -19.75 -13.31 7.06
C ASN A 16 -19.74 -12.63 5.68
N GLY A 17 -19.45 -11.33 5.65
CA GLY A 17 -19.35 -10.54 4.41
C GLY A 17 -17.93 -10.07 4.12
N ARG A 18 -16.93 -10.56 4.84
CA ARG A 18 -15.53 -10.20 4.61
C ARG A 18 -15.02 -10.71 3.28
N ALA A 19 -14.16 -9.92 2.66
CA ALA A 19 -13.47 -10.32 1.45
C ALA A 19 -12.62 -11.58 1.66
N THR A 20 -12.56 -12.39 0.64
CA THR A 20 -11.76 -13.61 0.52
C THR A 20 -10.80 -13.48 -0.65
N VAL A 21 -9.90 -14.42 -0.82
CA VAL A 21 -9.00 -14.50 -1.99
C VAL A 21 -9.79 -14.47 -3.31
N GLY A 22 -11.02 -15.03 -3.31
CA GLY A 22 -11.89 -15.04 -4.50
C GLY A 22 -12.41 -13.67 -4.93
N ASN A 23 -12.28 -12.63 -4.10
CA ASN A 23 -12.64 -11.25 -4.45
C ASN A 23 -11.50 -10.50 -5.12
N LEU A 24 -10.28 -11.05 -5.11
CA LEU A 24 -9.12 -10.38 -5.67
C LEU A 24 -9.14 -10.45 -7.20
N PRO A 25 -8.78 -9.35 -7.90
CA PRO A 25 -8.80 -9.32 -9.36
C PRO A 25 -7.67 -10.16 -9.96
N ALA A 26 -7.92 -10.75 -11.12
CA ALA A 26 -6.94 -11.61 -11.81
C ALA A 26 -5.59 -10.91 -12.06
N TRP A 27 -5.61 -9.62 -12.42
CA TRP A 27 -4.37 -8.87 -12.68
C TRP A 27 -3.41 -8.86 -11.48
N PHE A 28 -3.94 -9.00 -10.25
CA PHE A 28 -3.11 -9.04 -9.05
C PHE A 28 -2.22 -10.27 -9.03
N PHE A 29 -2.77 -11.43 -9.38
CA PHE A 29 -2.01 -12.68 -9.51
C PHE A 29 -1.10 -12.70 -10.74
N ASP A 30 -1.51 -12.05 -11.83
CA ASP A 30 -0.71 -11.97 -13.04
C ASP A 30 0.53 -11.05 -12.89
N SER A 31 0.48 -10.09 -11.95
CA SER A 31 1.44 -8.99 -11.94
C SER A 31 2.15 -8.78 -10.61
N VAL A 32 1.55 -9.14 -9.47
CA VAL A 32 2.05 -8.77 -8.13
C VAL A 32 2.31 -10.00 -7.27
N SER A 33 1.38 -10.94 -7.20
CA SER A 33 1.40 -12.05 -6.25
C SER A 33 1.46 -13.39 -6.96
N ASP A 34 2.22 -14.33 -6.42
CA ASP A 34 2.20 -15.73 -6.83
C ASP A 34 1.25 -16.61 -5.99
N GLY A 35 0.68 -16.05 -4.92
CA GLY A 35 -0.30 -16.74 -4.07
C GLY A 35 -0.82 -15.86 -2.93
N ALA A 36 -2.02 -16.17 -2.45
CA ALA A 36 -2.65 -15.48 -1.33
C ALA A 36 -3.50 -16.43 -0.49
N CYS A 37 -3.67 -16.09 0.80
CA CYS A 37 -4.55 -16.83 1.73
C CYS A 37 -5.22 -15.89 2.74
N GLU A 38 -6.43 -16.24 3.17
CA GLU A 38 -7.12 -15.48 4.22
C GLU A 38 -6.37 -15.60 5.55
N ILE A 39 -6.22 -14.48 6.24
CA ILE A 39 -5.67 -14.44 7.60
C ILE A 39 -6.74 -14.88 8.59
N SER A 40 -6.36 -15.70 9.57
CA SER A 40 -7.27 -16.19 10.61
C SER A 40 -7.87 -15.04 11.43
N ASP A 41 -9.04 -15.25 12.03
CA ASP A 41 -9.65 -14.24 12.91
C ASP A 41 -8.75 -13.87 14.10
N ASP A 42 -7.97 -14.82 14.62
CA ASP A 42 -7.09 -14.62 15.77
C ASP A 42 -5.88 -13.73 15.39
N ASP A 43 -5.38 -13.86 14.17
CA ASP A 43 -4.24 -13.09 13.67
C ASP A 43 -4.67 -11.74 13.06
N ARG A 44 -5.93 -11.65 12.64
CA ARG A 44 -6.48 -10.45 11.98
C ARG A 44 -6.32 -9.19 12.84
N GLU A 45 -6.56 -9.27 14.14
CA GLU A 45 -6.42 -8.10 15.02
C GLU A 45 -4.97 -7.61 15.09
N GLN A 46 -4.01 -8.53 15.05
CA GLN A 46 -2.59 -8.20 15.01
C GLN A 46 -2.24 -7.49 13.70
N GLU A 47 -2.79 -7.95 12.56
CA GLU A 47 -2.58 -7.29 11.27
C GLU A 47 -3.20 -5.89 11.22
N ILE A 48 -4.39 -5.68 11.79
CA ILE A 48 -4.99 -4.34 11.89
C ILE A 48 -4.16 -3.42 12.77
N ASN A 49 -3.64 -3.92 13.89
CA ASN A 49 -2.72 -3.16 14.74
C ASN A 49 -1.42 -2.82 14.00
N ARG A 50 -0.91 -3.73 13.15
CA ARG A 50 0.24 -3.47 12.27
C ARG A 50 -0.06 -2.37 11.27
N LEU A 51 -1.23 -2.40 10.62
CA LEU A 51 -1.69 -1.32 9.73
C LEU A 51 -1.73 0.03 10.47
N ALA A 52 -2.38 0.08 11.63
CA ALA A 52 -2.46 1.31 12.42
C ALA A 52 -1.07 1.82 12.84
N HIS A 53 -0.15 0.93 13.17
CA HIS A 53 1.23 1.29 13.48
C HIS A 53 1.98 1.85 12.26
N CYS A 54 1.80 1.25 11.08
CA CYS A 54 2.40 1.74 9.82
C CYS A 54 1.86 3.12 9.42
N LEU A 55 0.59 3.40 9.70
CA LEU A 55 -0.03 4.70 9.48
C LEU A 55 0.41 5.77 10.50
N GLY A 56 1.03 5.35 11.60
CA GLY A 56 1.66 6.21 12.58
C GLY A 56 0.70 7.00 13.46
N SER A 57 1.18 8.12 14.02
CA SER A 57 0.41 8.98 14.95
C SER A 57 -0.78 9.69 14.31
N SER A 58 -0.84 9.71 12.99
CA SER A 58 -1.96 10.29 12.22
C SER A 58 -3.12 9.31 11.99
N CYS A 59 -3.07 8.15 12.64
CA CYS A 59 -4.11 7.13 12.63
C CYS A 59 -4.45 6.70 14.06
N THR A 60 -5.74 6.49 14.34
CA THR A 60 -6.20 5.87 15.57
C THR A 60 -7.09 4.67 15.25
N TRP A 61 -6.87 3.59 15.99
CA TRP A 61 -7.68 2.37 15.95
C TRP A 61 -8.29 2.11 17.34
N ASP A 62 -9.61 2.03 17.42
CA ASP A 62 -10.33 1.85 18.70
C ASP A 62 -10.89 0.42 18.90
N GLY A 63 -10.45 -0.54 18.07
CA GLY A 63 -10.95 -1.91 18.04
C GLY A 63 -12.16 -2.11 17.12
N LYS A 64 -12.72 -1.05 16.55
CA LYS A 64 -13.86 -1.10 15.62
C LYS A 64 -13.64 -0.29 14.36
N LYS A 65 -13.08 0.90 14.49
CA LYS A 65 -12.91 1.84 13.39
C LYS A 65 -11.53 2.48 13.40
N LEU A 66 -11.07 2.75 12.22
CA LEU A 66 -9.86 3.46 11.89
C LEU A 66 -10.23 4.92 11.60
N MET A 67 -9.60 5.86 12.29
CA MET A 67 -9.75 7.29 12.03
C MET A 67 -8.41 7.85 11.54
N LEU A 68 -8.44 8.61 10.46
CA LEU A 68 -7.28 9.29 9.91
C LEU A 68 -7.33 10.77 10.28
N SER A 69 -6.19 11.35 10.67
CA SER A 69 -6.10 12.79 10.86
C SER A 69 -5.86 13.51 9.53
N PRO A 70 -6.13 14.83 9.44
CA PRO A 70 -5.83 15.62 8.24
C PRO A 70 -4.35 15.59 7.82
N GLU A 71 -3.44 15.33 8.77
CA GLU A 71 -2.00 15.28 8.57
C GLU A 71 -1.50 13.94 8.00
N ILE A 72 -2.36 12.91 7.90
CA ILE A 72 -1.95 11.55 7.50
C ILE A 72 -1.10 11.54 6.23
N ARG A 73 -1.48 12.30 5.21
CA ARG A 73 -0.74 12.32 3.94
C ARG A 73 0.67 12.85 4.11
N GLN A 74 0.83 13.91 4.89
CA GLN A 74 2.14 14.54 5.12
C GLN A 74 3.06 13.62 5.94
N GLU A 75 2.54 13.03 7.00
CA GLU A 75 3.33 12.15 7.87
C GLU A 75 3.67 10.82 7.20
N TYR A 76 2.71 10.17 6.58
CA TYR A 76 2.91 8.89 5.91
C TYR A 76 3.91 8.98 4.76
N PHE A 77 3.78 9.97 3.87
CA PHE A 77 4.64 10.11 2.70
C PHE A 77 5.97 10.83 2.94
N LYS A 78 6.24 11.31 4.15
CA LYS A 78 7.46 12.05 4.48
C LYS A 78 8.75 11.29 4.15
N GLY A 79 8.81 10.00 4.50
CA GLY A 79 9.94 9.12 4.18
C GLY A 79 10.06 8.86 2.68
N ALA A 80 8.96 8.45 2.05
CA ALA A 80 8.89 8.15 0.63
C ALA A 80 9.29 9.39 -0.22
N PHE A 81 8.83 10.58 0.15
CA PHE A 81 9.20 11.82 -0.54
C PHE A 81 10.71 12.11 -0.47
N LYS A 82 11.35 11.81 0.66
CA LYS A 82 12.81 11.97 0.80
C LYS A 82 13.56 11.05 -0.18
N TYR A 83 13.12 9.79 -0.31
CA TYR A 83 13.72 8.85 -1.27
C TYR A 83 13.43 9.26 -2.72
N PHE A 84 12.20 9.66 -3.02
CA PHE A 84 11.83 10.21 -4.32
C PHE A 84 12.75 11.37 -4.73
N LYS A 85 12.95 12.34 -3.85
CA LYS A 85 13.83 13.50 -4.13
C LYS A 85 15.27 13.09 -4.39
N LYS A 86 15.79 12.10 -3.63
CA LYS A 86 17.14 11.59 -3.83
C LYS A 86 17.29 10.91 -5.20
N ALA A 87 16.34 10.07 -5.57
CA ALA A 87 16.33 9.38 -6.85
C ALA A 87 16.18 10.37 -8.03
N ALA A 88 15.26 11.33 -7.92
CA ALA A 88 15.04 12.36 -8.91
C ALA A 88 16.30 13.23 -9.14
N SER A 89 17.02 13.58 -8.06
CA SER A 89 18.29 14.30 -8.18
C SER A 89 19.35 13.48 -8.92
N ALA A 90 19.48 12.18 -8.62
CA ALA A 90 20.42 11.32 -9.32
C ALA A 90 20.08 11.17 -10.82
N LEU A 91 18.79 11.10 -11.15
CA LEU A 91 18.35 11.04 -12.55
C LEU A 91 18.59 12.35 -13.29
N ALA A 92 18.42 13.51 -12.62
CA ALA A 92 18.69 14.82 -13.22
C ALA A 92 20.16 15.05 -13.59
N GLU A 93 21.09 14.37 -12.91
CA GLU A 93 22.54 14.42 -13.18
C GLU A 93 22.97 13.36 -14.20
N THR A 94 22.05 12.58 -14.78
CA THR A 94 22.38 11.49 -15.71
C THR A 94 22.87 12.03 -17.04
N GLU A 95 24.03 11.56 -17.48
CA GLU A 95 24.59 11.91 -18.80
C GLU A 95 23.83 11.23 -19.94
N TYR A 96 23.81 11.85 -21.11
CA TYR A 96 23.13 11.31 -22.30
C TYR A 96 23.63 9.91 -22.70
N ALA A 97 24.92 9.64 -22.54
CA ALA A 97 25.49 8.32 -22.86
C ALA A 97 24.92 7.19 -21.98
N VAL A 98 24.62 7.48 -20.71
CA VAL A 98 23.95 6.55 -19.81
C VAL A 98 22.48 6.39 -20.18
N PHE A 99 21.78 7.51 -20.38
CA PHE A 99 20.35 7.51 -20.76
C PHE A 99 20.12 6.77 -22.09
N SER A 100 21.01 6.93 -23.07
CA SER A 100 20.92 6.24 -24.38
C SER A 100 21.33 4.76 -24.35
N GLY A 101 21.82 4.26 -23.21
CA GLY A 101 22.31 2.89 -23.08
C GLY A 101 23.71 2.66 -23.68
N ALA A 102 24.39 3.70 -24.15
CA ALA A 102 25.76 3.59 -24.65
C ALA A 102 26.77 3.26 -23.54
N VAL A 103 26.48 3.69 -22.31
CA VAL A 103 27.22 3.34 -21.10
C VAL A 103 26.26 2.71 -20.09
N PRO A 104 26.44 1.43 -19.71
CA PRO A 104 25.63 0.77 -18.70
C PRO A 104 25.81 1.46 -17.32
N SER A 105 24.70 1.63 -16.55
CA SER A 105 24.76 2.20 -15.22
C SER A 105 23.72 1.59 -14.29
N VAL A 106 24.16 0.73 -13.39
CA VAL A 106 23.31 0.18 -12.32
C VAL A 106 22.74 1.28 -11.42
N ALA A 107 23.48 2.36 -11.20
CA ALA A 107 23.01 3.51 -10.42
C ALA A 107 21.82 4.21 -11.07
N PHE A 108 21.80 4.30 -12.40
CA PHE A 108 20.67 4.85 -13.16
C PHE A 108 19.42 3.96 -13.02
N ASP A 109 19.58 2.65 -13.19
CA ASP A 109 18.47 1.69 -13.07
C ASP A 109 17.87 1.70 -11.65
N LEU A 110 18.74 1.70 -10.62
CA LEU A 110 18.30 1.79 -9.22
C LEU A 110 17.61 3.14 -8.92
N ALA A 111 18.03 4.23 -9.54
CA ALA A 111 17.37 5.52 -9.34
C ALA A 111 15.98 5.55 -10.00
N LEU A 112 15.83 4.99 -11.20
CA LEU A 112 14.52 4.84 -11.86
C LEU A 112 13.56 3.99 -11.03
N GLN A 113 14.02 2.82 -10.60
CA GLN A 113 13.25 1.93 -9.76
C GLN A 113 12.88 2.61 -8.43
N GLY A 114 13.86 3.19 -7.73
CA GLY A 114 13.64 3.84 -6.44
C GLY A 114 12.69 5.05 -6.51
N MET A 115 12.69 5.79 -7.63
CA MET A 115 11.73 6.86 -7.85
C MET A 115 10.30 6.32 -8.00
N ALA A 116 10.12 5.27 -8.79
CA ALA A 116 8.82 4.65 -9.01
C ALA A 116 8.26 4.02 -7.72
N GLU A 117 9.07 3.24 -7.01
CA GLU A 117 8.69 2.58 -5.76
C GLU A 117 8.39 3.57 -4.62
N SER A 118 9.11 4.70 -4.57
CA SER A 118 8.82 5.77 -3.60
C SER A 118 7.47 6.43 -3.82
N TYR A 119 6.95 6.41 -5.04
CA TYR A 119 5.63 6.95 -5.34
C TYR A 119 4.52 5.94 -5.07
N SER A 120 4.71 4.69 -5.44
CA SER A 120 3.75 3.61 -5.21
C SER A 120 4.49 2.28 -5.10
N ASP A 121 4.46 1.69 -3.90
CA ASP A 121 5.10 0.41 -3.66
C ASP A 121 4.24 -0.72 -4.22
N ARG A 122 4.70 -1.30 -5.33
CA ARG A 122 4.03 -2.42 -6.01
C ARG A 122 3.90 -3.65 -5.12
N PHE A 123 4.86 -3.87 -4.23
CA PHE A 123 4.93 -5.02 -3.34
C PHE A 123 4.60 -4.65 -1.88
N GLY A 124 4.07 -3.44 -1.68
CA GLY A 124 3.59 -2.96 -0.39
C GLY A 124 2.21 -3.50 -0.01
N ALA A 125 1.67 -2.99 1.09
CA ALA A 125 0.31 -3.32 1.49
C ALA A 125 -0.72 -2.82 0.47
N TYR A 126 -1.83 -3.54 0.36
CA TYR A 126 -2.96 -3.20 -0.52
C TYR A 126 -4.22 -2.95 0.30
N VAL A 127 -5.15 -2.23 -0.31
CA VAL A 127 -6.51 -2.04 0.19
C VAL A 127 -7.50 -2.58 -0.85
N TYR A 128 -8.39 -3.46 -0.40
CA TYR A 128 -9.59 -3.85 -1.13
C TYR A 128 -10.79 -3.06 -0.61
N ASP A 129 -11.43 -2.29 -1.49
CA ASP A 129 -12.65 -1.55 -1.17
C ASP A 129 -13.88 -2.35 -1.67
N PRO A 130 -14.68 -2.93 -0.77
CA PRO A 130 -15.85 -3.73 -1.15
C PRO A 130 -16.99 -2.88 -1.72
N GLY A 131 -16.96 -1.57 -1.55
CA GLY A 131 -17.99 -0.66 -2.06
C GLY A 131 -17.90 -0.45 -3.58
N ILE A 132 -16.71 -0.56 -4.14
CA ILE A 132 -16.42 -0.43 -5.57
C ILE A 132 -15.78 -1.69 -6.16
N GLU A 133 -15.55 -2.71 -5.34
CA GLU A 133 -14.91 -3.99 -5.72
C GLU A 133 -13.54 -3.80 -6.39
N GLU A 134 -12.75 -2.86 -5.88
CA GLU A 134 -11.43 -2.52 -6.40
C GLU A 134 -10.31 -2.80 -5.40
N LEU A 135 -9.15 -3.17 -5.94
CA LEU A 135 -7.91 -3.39 -5.22
C LEU A 135 -6.85 -2.38 -5.68
N PHE A 136 -6.24 -1.68 -4.75
CA PHE A 136 -5.17 -0.72 -5.04
C PHE A 136 -4.12 -0.66 -3.93
N PRO A 137 -2.90 -0.20 -4.22
CA PRO A 137 -1.87 -0.02 -3.20
C PRO A 137 -2.36 0.87 -2.05
N LEU A 138 -1.94 0.56 -0.83
CA LEU A 138 -2.23 1.36 0.37
C LEU A 138 -1.89 2.84 0.18
N ASP A 139 -0.78 3.13 -0.50
CA ASP A 139 -0.37 4.50 -0.85
C ASP A 139 -1.44 5.26 -1.64
N THR A 140 -2.04 4.59 -2.62
CA THR A 140 -3.12 5.15 -3.45
C THR A 140 -4.37 5.42 -2.61
N TRP A 141 -4.73 4.48 -1.74
CA TRP A 141 -5.86 4.66 -0.82
C TRP A 141 -5.65 5.85 0.11
N ILE A 142 -4.47 5.99 0.74
CA ILE A 142 -4.18 7.12 1.64
C ILE A 142 -4.27 8.47 0.90
N ARG A 143 -3.84 8.53 -0.37
CA ARG A 143 -3.94 9.76 -1.17
C ARG A 143 -5.38 10.19 -1.41
N SER A 144 -6.31 9.23 -1.55
CA SER A 144 -7.73 9.48 -1.85
C SER A 144 -8.65 9.44 -0.64
N ALA A 145 -8.22 8.86 0.49
CA ALA A 145 -9.05 8.65 1.68
C ALA A 145 -9.67 9.96 2.20
N ASP A 146 -10.95 9.93 2.52
CA ASP A 146 -11.66 11.04 3.16
C ASP A 146 -11.40 11.03 4.66
N VAL A 147 -10.53 11.91 5.13
CA VAL A 147 -10.12 12.00 6.54
C VAL A 147 -11.25 12.46 7.49
N SER A 148 -12.39 12.89 6.97
CA SER A 148 -13.55 13.27 7.77
C SER A 148 -14.41 12.08 8.19
N LYS A 149 -14.16 10.88 7.61
CA LYS A 149 -14.95 9.68 7.82
C LYS A 149 -14.22 8.63 8.67
N PRO A 150 -14.95 7.81 9.43
CA PRO A 150 -14.42 6.58 9.97
C PRO A 150 -14.29 5.52 8.87
N TYR A 151 -13.29 4.64 9.02
CA TYR A 151 -13.13 3.46 8.20
C TYR A 151 -13.22 2.20 9.06
N TYR A 152 -13.71 1.13 8.46
CA TYR A 152 -13.87 -0.18 9.10
C TYR A 152 -13.03 -1.19 8.36
N VAL A 153 -12.24 -1.98 9.08
CA VAL A 153 -11.42 -3.03 8.51
C VAL A 153 -12.17 -4.35 8.61
N GLY A 154 -12.46 -4.95 7.48
CA GLY A 154 -13.12 -6.24 7.33
C GLY A 154 -12.15 -7.42 7.42
N GLY A 155 -11.89 -8.07 6.31
CA GLY A 155 -10.91 -9.13 6.16
C GLY A 155 -9.48 -8.63 6.10
N ALA A 156 -8.54 -9.55 6.29
CA ALA A 156 -7.14 -9.38 5.94
C ALA A 156 -6.69 -10.63 5.17
N ILE A 157 -5.92 -10.43 4.11
CA ILE A 157 -5.44 -11.49 3.24
C ILE A 157 -3.92 -11.35 3.15
N ASP A 158 -3.20 -12.42 3.49
CA ASP A 158 -1.76 -12.51 3.28
C ASP A 158 -1.48 -12.85 1.83
N TYR A 159 -0.48 -12.22 1.23
CA TYR A 159 -0.03 -12.54 -0.10
C TYR A 159 1.49 -12.60 -0.19
N HIS A 160 2.01 -13.40 -1.14
CA HIS A 160 3.44 -13.48 -1.42
C HIS A 160 3.78 -13.07 -2.85
N TYR A 161 5.07 -12.67 -3.00
CA TYR A 161 5.66 -12.16 -4.23
C TYR A 161 7.17 -12.42 -4.27
#